data_f5fd0362e596299be553729a1444d52e
#
_entry.id   f5fd0362e596299be553729a1444d52e
#
_cell.length_a   1.000
_cell.length_b   1.000
_cell.length_c   1.000
_cell.angle_alpha   90.00
_cell.angle_beta   90.00
_cell.angle_gamma   90.00
#
_symmetry.space_group_name_H-M   'P 1'
#
loop_
_entity.id
_entity.type
_entity.pdbx_description
1 polymer ?
#
loop_
_entity_poly.entity_id
_entity_poly.type
_entity_poly.pdbx_seq_one_letter_code
_entity_poly.pdbx_strand_id
1 'polypeptide(L)'
;AVTFTNKAASEMKERVRKMLKDNSLPIAIGTFHSICARLLRTESKFLNLSKNFAIYDVQDQIDLVKVVLKNLNIKKDLITPNNARSQISYLKNKMIMPGVQLKKARTKFEKAMADVYSAYQTSLKEN
;
A
#
# COMPACT_ATOMS: atom_id res chain seq x y z
N ALA A 1 20.77 -3.14 0.00
CA ALA A 1 20.61 -2.57 -1.34
C ALA A 1 19.23 -2.94 -1.91
N VAL A 2 18.65 -2.07 -2.70
CA VAL A 2 17.30 -2.25 -3.28
C VAL A 2 17.33 -2.03 -4.79
N THR A 3 16.44 -2.73 -5.49
CA THR A 3 16.26 -2.63 -6.93
C THR A 3 14.77 -2.81 -7.30
N PHE A 4 14.41 -2.61 -8.57
CA PHE A 4 13.00 -2.72 -8.98
C PHE A 4 12.59 -4.15 -9.36
N THR A 5 13.51 -4.97 -9.90
CA THR A 5 13.18 -6.30 -10.42
C THR A 5 13.82 -7.43 -9.61
N ASN A 6 13.15 -8.57 -9.57
CA ASN A 6 13.70 -9.77 -8.92
C ASN A 6 14.99 -10.26 -9.60
N LYS A 7 15.08 -10.14 -10.93
CA LYS A 7 16.28 -10.51 -11.69
C LYS A 7 17.48 -9.67 -11.26
N ALA A 8 17.34 -8.35 -11.23
CA ALA A 8 18.42 -7.45 -10.80
C ALA A 8 18.80 -7.68 -9.32
N ALA A 9 17.81 -7.99 -8.45
CA ALA A 9 18.07 -8.33 -7.05
C ALA A 9 18.91 -9.62 -6.94
N SER A 10 18.61 -10.64 -7.73
CA SER A 10 19.34 -11.91 -7.75
C SER A 10 20.77 -11.73 -8.27
N GLU A 11 20.95 -11.01 -9.37
CA GLU A 11 22.28 -10.69 -9.93
C GLU A 11 23.13 -9.91 -8.91
N MET A 12 22.54 -8.90 -8.26
CA MET A 12 23.22 -8.12 -7.23
C MET A 12 23.66 -9.00 -6.04
N LYS A 13 22.78 -9.88 -5.57
CA LYS A 13 23.11 -10.84 -4.50
C LYS A 13 24.28 -11.73 -4.87
N GLU A 14 24.28 -12.26 -6.09
CA GLU A 14 25.34 -13.13 -6.58
C GLU A 14 26.69 -12.40 -6.66
N ARG A 15 26.71 -11.19 -7.21
CA ARG A 15 27.92 -10.36 -7.30
C ARG A 15 28.49 -10.04 -5.92
N VAL A 16 27.65 -9.61 -4.99
CA VAL A 16 28.08 -9.28 -3.61
C VAL A 16 28.62 -10.52 -2.89
N ARG A 17 27.99 -11.69 -3.03
CA ARG A 17 28.49 -12.94 -2.47
C ARG A 17 29.88 -13.33 -3.01
N LYS A 18 30.07 -13.18 -4.32
CA LYS A 18 31.39 -13.43 -4.95
C LYS A 18 32.47 -12.48 -4.43
N MET A 19 32.12 -11.23 -4.17
CA MET A 19 33.07 -10.22 -3.67
C MET A 19 33.45 -10.44 -2.21
N LEU A 20 32.51 -10.83 -1.37
CA LEU A 20 32.73 -10.91 0.08
C LEU A 20 33.37 -12.22 0.53
N LYS A 21 33.45 -13.24 -0.33
CA LYS A 21 33.96 -14.57 -0.01
C LYS A 21 33.36 -15.23 1.24
N ASP A 22 32.40 -14.58 1.87
CA ASP A 22 31.70 -15.00 3.07
C ASP A 22 30.19 -15.00 2.83
N ASN A 23 29.58 -16.19 2.87
CA ASN A 23 28.16 -16.38 2.66
C ASN A 23 27.32 -16.18 3.95
N SER A 24 27.96 -15.95 5.09
CA SER A 24 27.30 -15.84 6.40
C SER A 24 26.79 -14.44 6.71
N LEU A 25 27.24 -13.41 5.99
CA LEU A 25 26.84 -12.03 6.26
C LEU A 25 25.38 -11.78 5.90
N PRO A 26 24.56 -11.27 6.83
CA PRO A 26 23.13 -11.01 6.61
C PRO A 26 22.91 -9.74 5.76
N ILE A 27 23.19 -9.82 4.45
CA ILE A 27 23.06 -8.67 3.56
C ILE A 27 21.63 -8.57 3.08
N ALA A 28 21.01 -7.42 3.34
CA ALA A 28 19.67 -7.10 2.87
C ALA A 28 19.72 -6.60 1.42
N ILE A 29 19.52 -7.52 0.47
CA ILE A 29 19.38 -7.20 -0.96
C ILE A 29 18.04 -7.75 -1.45
N GLY A 30 17.27 -6.92 -2.15
CA GLY A 30 15.97 -7.32 -2.67
C GLY A 30 15.32 -6.24 -3.52
N THR A 31 14.08 -6.47 -3.94
CA THR A 31 13.27 -5.41 -4.53
C THR A 31 12.77 -4.44 -3.45
N PHE A 32 12.39 -3.22 -3.83
CA PHE A 32 11.75 -2.27 -2.91
C PHE A 32 10.59 -2.92 -2.15
N HIS A 33 9.68 -3.57 -2.88
CA HIS A 33 8.54 -4.24 -2.26
C HIS A 33 8.95 -5.32 -1.24
N SER A 34 9.92 -6.17 -1.58
CA SER A 34 10.35 -7.25 -0.68
C SER A 34 11.05 -6.73 0.58
N ILE A 35 11.86 -5.69 0.46
CA ILE A 35 12.53 -5.06 1.60
C ILE A 35 11.51 -4.34 2.49
N CYS A 36 10.60 -3.54 1.89
CA CYS A 36 9.55 -2.85 2.64
C CYS A 36 8.62 -3.83 3.36
N ALA A 37 8.18 -4.91 2.69
CA ALA A 37 7.36 -5.94 3.32
C ALA A 37 8.05 -6.59 4.54
N ARG A 38 9.36 -6.84 4.44
CA ARG A 38 10.15 -7.38 5.55
C ARG A 38 10.28 -6.38 6.70
N LEU A 39 10.57 -5.11 6.42
CA LEU A 39 10.60 -4.05 7.43
C LEU A 39 9.25 -3.93 8.14
N LEU A 40 8.14 -3.86 7.39
CA LEU A 40 6.81 -3.78 7.97
C LEU A 40 6.46 -4.98 8.84
N ARG A 41 6.90 -6.20 8.48
CA ARG A 41 6.70 -7.38 9.33
C ARG A 41 7.52 -7.32 10.61
N THR A 42 8.76 -6.82 10.54
CA THR A 42 9.62 -6.62 11.71
C THR A 42 9.02 -5.59 12.67
N GLU A 43 8.54 -4.47 12.13
CA GLU A 43 8.00 -3.34 12.88
C GLU A 43 6.48 -3.39 13.07
N SER A 44 5.84 -4.51 12.73
CA SER A 44 4.37 -4.65 12.71
C SER A 44 3.70 -4.29 14.03
N LYS A 45 4.33 -4.57 15.16
CA LYS A 45 3.82 -4.25 16.50
C LYS A 45 3.62 -2.75 16.71
N PHE A 46 4.55 -1.91 16.20
CA PHE A 46 4.46 -0.44 16.33
C PHE A 46 3.40 0.16 15.42
N LEU A 47 3.01 -0.57 14.36
CA LEU A 47 2.02 -0.13 13.38
C LEU A 47 0.62 -0.70 13.65
N ASN A 48 0.46 -1.51 14.71
CA ASN A 48 -0.76 -2.27 14.98
C ASN A 48 -1.19 -3.13 13.77
N LEU A 49 -0.22 -3.74 13.09
CA LEU A 49 -0.43 -4.66 11.99
C LEU A 49 -0.20 -6.11 12.46
N SER A 50 -0.96 -7.05 11.91
CA SER A 50 -0.63 -8.48 12.03
C SER A 50 0.72 -8.74 11.36
N LYS A 51 1.52 -9.66 11.90
CA LYS A 51 2.75 -10.11 11.21
C LYS A 51 2.45 -10.79 9.86
N ASN A 52 1.25 -11.33 9.72
CA ASN A 52 0.77 -12.05 8.55
C ASN A 52 -0.13 -11.17 7.66
N PHE A 53 0.04 -9.84 7.69
CA PHE A 53 -0.74 -8.96 6.83
C PHE A 53 -0.62 -9.33 5.35
N ALA A 54 -1.72 -9.22 4.62
CA ALA A 54 -1.76 -9.41 3.18
C ALA A 54 -1.23 -8.17 2.44
N ILE A 55 -0.60 -8.39 1.29
CA ILE A 55 -0.17 -7.32 0.39
C ILE A 55 -1.14 -7.32 -0.78
N TYR A 56 -1.99 -6.28 -0.86
CA TYR A 56 -2.99 -6.14 -1.90
C TYR A 56 -2.35 -5.72 -3.22
N ASP A 57 -2.62 -6.47 -4.27
CA ASP A 57 -2.33 -6.06 -5.63
C ASP A 57 -3.35 -5.01 -6.15
N VAL A 58 -3.23 -4.63 -7.41
CA VAL A 58 -4.13 -3.64 -8.02
C VAL A 58 -5.59 -4.13 -8.07
N GLN A 59 -5.79 -5.42 -8.32
CA GLN A 59 -7.13 -6.00 -8.40
C GLN A 59 -7.76 -6.09 -7.01
N ASP A 60 -7.02 -6.54 -6.01
CA ASP A 60 -7.45 -6.57 -4.61
C ASP A 60 -7.89 -5.18 -4.12
N GLN A 61 -7.10 -4.14 -4.47
CA GLN A 61 -7.42 -2.75 -4.14
C GLN A 61 -8.75 -2.31 -4.78
N ILE A 62 -8.96 -2.64 -6.07
CA ILE A 62 -10.20 -2.31 -6.79
C ILE A 62 -11.40 -3.02 -6.15
N ASP A 63 -11.24 -4.30 -5.81
CA ASP A 63 -12.32 -5.09 -5.23
C ASP A 63 -12.68 -4.60 -3.83
N LEU A 64 -11.69 -4.25 -3.01
CA LEU A 64 -11.96 -3.59 -1.73
C LEU A 64 -12.69 -2.24 -1.91
N VAL A 65 -12.28 -1.43 -2.87
CA VAL A 65 -12.96 -0.16 -3.18
C VAL A 65 -14.42 -0.39 -3.61
N LYS A 66 -14.71 -1.44 -4.40
CA LYS A 66 -16.10 -1.80 -4.77
C LYS A 66 -16.95 -2.10 -3.53
N VAL A 67 -16.40 -2.86 -2.58
CA VAL A 67 -17.08 -3.18 -1.32
C VAL A 67 -17.35 -1.90 -0.53
N VAL A 68 -16.35 -1.04 -0.38
CA VAL A 68 -16.48 0.24 0.32
C VAL A 68 -17.55 1.14 -0.31
N LEU A 69 -17.52 1.31 -1.64
CA LEU A 69 -18.52 2.12 -2.35
C LEU A 69 -19.94 1.58 -2.15
N LYS A 70 -20.11 0.25 -2.17
CA LYS A 70 -21.40 -0.40 -1.91
C LYS A 70 -21.87 -0.13 -0.48
N ASN A 71 -21.01 -0.30 0.50
CA ASN A 71 -21.34 -0.12 1.92
C ASN A 71 -21.71 1.35 2.24
N LEU A 72 -21.07 2.29 1.57
CA LEU A 72 -21.38 3.73 1.70
C LEU A 72 -22.54 4.19 0.82
N ASN A 73 -23.20 3.28 0.07
CA ASN A 73 -24.27 3.59 -0.88
C ASN A 73 -23.88 4.66 -1.90
N ILE A 74 -22.62 4.71 -2.31
CA ILE A 74 -22.13 5.67 -3.31
C ILE A 74 -22.39 5.11 -4.70
N LYS A 75 -23.15 5.88 -5.49
CA LYS A 75 -23.48 5.52 -6.87
C LYS A 75 -22.25 5.64 -7.80
N LYS A 76 -22.17 4.76 -8.79
CA LYS A 76 -21.09 4.73 -9.79
C LYS A 76 -20.99 6.03 -10.61
N ASP A 77 -22.11 6.74 -10.78
CA ASP A 77 -22.14 8.03 -11.48
C ASP A 77 -21.36 9.11 -10.72
N LEU A 78 -21.26 8.98 -9.40
CA LEU A 78 -20.51 9.92 -8.58
C LEU A 78 -19.02 9.54 -8.50
N ILE A 79 -18.73 8.27 -8.19
CA ILE A 79 -17.35 7.75 -8.02
C ILE A 79 -17.26 6.34 -8.59
N THR A 80 -16.39 6.13 -9.56
CA THR A 80 -16.06 4.78 -10.05
C THR A 80 -14.96 4.13 -9.20
N PRO A 81 -14.90 2.78 -9.12
CA PRO A 81 -13.84 2.09 -8.36
C PRO A 81 -12.42 2.46 -8.80
N ASN A 82 -12.19 2.58 -10.11
CA ASN A 82 -10.88 2.96 -10.65
C ASN A 82 -10.50 4.40 -10.28
N ASN A 83 -11.46 5.33 -10.33
CA ASN A 83 -11.24 6.72 -9.93
C ASN A 83 -10.91 6.79 -8.43
N ALA A 84 -11.71 6.15 -7.58
CA ALA A 84 -11.46 6.11 -6.14
C ALA A 84 -10.08 5.54 -5.80
N ARG A 85 -9.71 4.38 -6.39
CA ARG A 85 -8.38 3.79 -6.21
C ARG A 85 -7.27 4.75 -6.63
N SER A 86 -7.39 5.40 -7.79
CA SER A 86 -6.38 6.33 -8.30
C SER A 86 -6.23 7.55 -7.39
N GLN A 87 -7.34 8.11 -6.90
CA GLN A 87 -7.33 9.23 -5.97
C GLN A 87 -6.73 8.84 -4.61
N ILE A 88 -7.07 7.66 -4.08
CA ILE A 88 -6.47 7.15 -2.83
C ILE A 88 -4.96 6.99 -3.01
N SER A 89 -4.51 6.41 -4.12
CA SER A 89 -3.09 6.26 -4.43
C SER A 89 -2.38 7.62 -4.49
N TYR A 90 -2.97 8.59 -5.18
CA TYR A 90 -2.44 9.95 -5.25
C TYR A 90 -2.31 10.59 -3.85
N LEU A 91 -3.35 10.51 -3.02
CA LEU A 91 -3.35 11.07 -1.67
C LEU A 91 -2.28 10.40 -0.78
N LYS A 92 -2.16 9.07 -0.85
CA LYS A 92 -1.11 8.33 -0.13
C LYS A 92 0.31 8.75 -0.56
N ASN A 93 0.54 8.91 -1.86
CA ASN A 93 1.83 9.37 -2.38
C ASN A 93 2.16 10.81 -1.94
N LYS A 94 1.15 11.63 -1.65
CA LYS A 94 1.31 12.98 -1.08
C LYS A 94 1.31 12.99 0.44
N MET A 95 1.29 11.82 1.10
CA MET A 95 1.22 11.68 2.57
C MET A 95 -0.01 12.39 3.17
N ILE A 96 -1.10 12.50 2.40
CA ILE A 96 -2.34 13.13 2.86
C ILE A 96 -3.22 12.04 3.48
N MET A 97 -3.44 12.13 4.78
CA MET A 97 -4.27 11.20 5.53
C MET A 97 -5.77 11.46 5.33
N PRO A 98 -6.66 10.44 5.50
CA PRO A 98 -8.11 10.60 5.30
C PRO A 98 -8.73 11.78 6.06
N GLY A 99 -8.36 11.96 7.33
CA GLY A 99 -8.87 13.06 8.16
C GLY A 99 -8.47 14.46 7.67
N VAL A 100 -7.31 14.60 7.03
CA VAL A 100 -6.89 15.87 6.40
C VAL A 100 -7.70 16.14 5.14
N GLN A 101 -7.96 15.10 4.34
CA GLN A 101 -8.79 15.20 3.14
C GLN A 101 -10.22 15.62 3.50
N LEU A 102 -10.80 15.01 4.54
CA LEU A 102 -12.15 15.34 5.00
C LEU A 102 -12.28 16.81 5.44
N LYS A 103 -11.30 17.33 6.18
CA LYS A 103 -11.30 18.74 6.62
C LYS A 103 -11.23 19.74 5.46
N LYS A 104 -10.61 19.36 4.36
CA LYS A 104 -10.46 20.21 3.15
C LYS A 104 -11.60 20.06 2.16
N ALA A 105 -12.42 19.02 2.29
CA ALA A 105 -13.50 18.71 1.36
C ALA A 105 -14.62 19.76 1.39
N ARG A 106 -14.90 20.39 0.26
CA ARG A 106 -15.93 21.43 0.10
C ARG A 106 -17.11 20.96 -0.75
N THR A 107 -16.82 20.16 -1.77
CA THR A 107 -17.84 19.65 -2.69
C THR A 107 -18.41 18.31 -2.19
N LYS A 108 -19.61 17.95 -2.71
CA LYS A 108 -20.22 16.64 -2.45
C LYS A 108 -19.30 15.49 -2.88
N PHE A 109 -18.62 15.63 -4.02
CA PHE A 109 -17.66 14.64 -4.51
C PHE A 109 -16.47 14.49 -3.56
N GLU A 110 -15.85 15.60 -3.13
CA GLU A 110 -14.71 15.58 -2.23
C GLU A 110 -15.03 14.98 -0.86
N LYS A 111 -16.23 15.25 -0.32
CA LYS A 111 -16.72 14.64 0.92
C LYS A 111 -16.88 13.13 0.75
N ALA A 112 -17.58 12.70 -0.29
CA ALA A 112 -17.77 11.28 -0.59
C ALA A 112 -16.43 10.57 -0.80
N MET A 113 -15.46 11.21 -1.48
CA MET A 113 -14.13 10.65 -1.68
C MET A 113 -13.33 10.53 -0.37
N ALA A 114 -13.47 11.48 0.54
CA ALA A 114 -12.84 11.43 1.86
C ALA A 114 -13.44 10.29 2.71
N ASP A 115 -14.75 10.08 2.65
CA ASP A 115 -15.43 8.97 3.33
C ASP A 115 -14.98 7.62 2.77
N VAL A 116 -14.88 7.49 1.43
CA VAL A 116 -14.35 6.29 0.77
C VAL A 116 -12.92 6.02 1.21
N TYR A 117 -12.06 7.02 1.24
CA TYR A 117 -10.66 6.85 1.66
C TYR A 117 -10.57 6.44 3.13
N SER A 118 -11.39 7.01 4.00
CA SER A 118 -11.45 6.64 5.42
C SER A 118 -11.88 5.18 5.60
N ALA A 119 -12.99 4.78 4.98
CA ALA A 119 -13.51 3.42 5.03
C ALA A 119 -12.52 2.39 4.44
N TYR A 120 -11.91 2.72 3.28
CA TYR A 120 -10.87 1.90 2.68
C TYR A 120 -9.69 1.67 3.62
N GLN A 121 -9.23 2.72 4.31
CA GLN A 121 -8.10 2.62 5.24
C GLN A 121 -8.44 1.81 6.49
N THR A 122 -9.69 1.88 6.96
CA THR A 122 -10.18 1.04 8.07
C THR A 122 -10.21 -0.42 7.66
N SER A 123 -10.81 -0.75 6.52
CA SER A 123 -10.91 -2.12 6.02
C SER A 123 -9.54 -2.76 5.74
N LEU A 124 -8.53 -1.97 5.33
CA LEU A 124 -7.15 -2.46 5.18
C LEU A 124 -6.48 -2.85 6.50
N LYS A 125 -6.93 -2.31 7.63
CA LYS A 125 -6.37 -2.64 8.96
C LYS A 125 -7.02 -3.88 9.57
N GLU A 126 -8.23 -4.20 9.13
CA GLU A 126 -9.01 -5.33 9.62
C GLU A 126 -8.66 -6.65 8.92
N ASN A 127 -7.98 -6.59 7.77
CA ASN A 127 -7.52 -7.71 6.96
C ASN A 127 -5.99 -7.89 7.05
#